data_aa0a8a1b0e9f44402285a297dccf07a7
#
_entry.id   aa0a8a1b0e9f44402285a297dccf07a7
#
_cell.length_a   1.000
_cell.length_b   1.000
_cell.length_c   1.000
_cell.angle_alpha   90.00
_cell.angle_beta   90.00
_cell.angle_gamma   90.00
#
_symmetry.space_group_name_H-M   'P 1'
#
loop_
_entity.id
_entity.type
_entity.pdbx_description
1 polymer ?
#
loop_
_entity_poly.entity_id
_entity_poly.type
_entity_poly.pdbx_seq_one_letter_code
_entity_poly.pdbx_strand_id
1 'polypeptide(L)' 'MSETKLTAKYKRDTKRKHRYDAESHDGNISVGIYITKGTAIPKEITVKLITTGGK' A
#
# COMPACT_ATOMS: atom_id res chain seq x y z
N MET A 1 21.17 0.17 0.29
CA MET A 1 19.93 -0.16 -0.38
C MET A 1 19.13 -1.15 0.45
N SER A 2 17.91 -0.84 0.77
CA SER A 2 17.08 -1.77 1.53
C SER A 2 15.72 -1.91 0.90
N GLU A 3 15.10 -3.03 1.17
CA GLU A 3 13.84 -3.39 0.57
C GLU A 3 12.89 -3.89 1.64
N THR A 4 11.68 -3.38 1.62
CA THR A 4 10.66 -3.77 2.58
C THR A 4 9.40 -4.14 1.82
N LYS A 5 8.85 -5.30 2.12
CA LYS A 5 7.60 -5.72 1.52
C LYS A 5 6.46 -5.43 2.48
N LEU A 6 5.42 -4.83 1.96
CA LEU A 6 4.23 -4.50 2.72
C LEU A 6 3.02 -5.12 2.03
N THR A 7 2.06 -5.55 2.81
CA THR A 7 0.81 -6.05 2.25
C THR A 7 -0.27 -5.00 2.52
N ALA A 8 -0.81 -4.45 1.46
CA ALA A 8 -1.88 -3.48 1.57
C ALA A 8 -3.21 -4.21 1.52
N LYS A 9 -4.06 -3.93 2.48
CA LYS A 9 -5.38 -4.54 2.56
C LYS A 9 -6.45 -3.50 2.32
N TYR A 10 -7.53 -3.93 1.70
CA TYR A 10 -8.65 -3.05 1.45
C TYR A 10 -9.16 -2.47 2.76
N LYS A 11 -9.32 -1.16 2.80
CA LYS A 11 -9.82 -0.49 3.97
C LYS A 11 -11.25 0.01 3.78
N ARG A 12 -11.46 0.77 2.75
CA ARG A 12 -12.79 1.32 2.49
C ARG A 12 -12.82 1.97 1.12
N ASP A 13 -14.02 2.30 0.67
CA ASP A 13 -14.19 3.05 -0.56
C ASP A 13 -14.26 4.53 -0.21
N THR A 14 -13.65 5.33 -1.06
CA THR A 14 -13.90 6.75 -1.04
C THR A 14 -14.90 7.05 -2.15
N LYS A 15 -15.17 8.31 -2.40
CA LYS A 15 -16.17 8.68 -3.38
C LYS A 15 -15.88 8.14 -4.78
N ARG A 16 -14.62 8.14 -5.18
CA ARG A 16 -14.23 7.72 -6.52
C ARG A 16 -13.16 6.65 -6.56
N LYS A 17 -12.66 6.24 -5.43
CA LYS A 17 -11.53 5.32 -5.37
C LYS A 17 -11.70 4.31 -4.26
N HIS A 18 -10.96 3.21 -4.40
CA HIS A 18 -10.86 2.21 -3.35
C HIS A 18 -9.58 2.49 -2.58
N ARG A 19 -9.67 2.49 -1.27
CA ARG A 19 -8.50 2.78 -0.44
C ARG A 19 -7.95 1.52 0.20
N TYR A 20 -6.65 1.36 0.12
CA TYR A 20 -5.92 0.28 0.76
C TYR A 20 -4.88 0.87 1.69
N ASP A 21 -4.65 0.20 2.81
CA ASP A 21 -3.61 0.61 3.75
C ASP A 21 -2.61 -0.52 3.92
N ALA A 22 -1.35 -0.15 4.01
CA ALA A 22 -0.27 -1.09 4.26
C ALA A 22 0.61 -0.54 5.38
N GLU A 23 1.11 -1.44 6.20
CA GLU A 23 2.05 -1.07 7.26
C GLU A 23 3.22 -2.02 7.26
N SER A 24 4.37 -1.51 7.66
CA SER A 24 5.53 -2.35 7.82
C SER A 24 5.39 -3.21 9.08
N HIS A 25 6.22 -4.23 9.17
CA HIS A 25 6.17 -5.17 10.28
C HIS A 25 6.34 -4.48 11.64
N ASP A 26 7.19 -3.48 11.70
CA ASP A 26 7.45 -2.76 12.94
C ASP A 26 6.54 -1.55 13.13
N GLY A 27 5.68 -1.27 12.18
CA GLY A 27 4.74 -0.17 12.29
C GLY A 27 5.32 1.20 12.00
N ASN A 28 6.59 1.28 11.63
CA ASN A 28 7.23 2.55 11.37
C ASN A 28 6.90 3.13 10.00
N ILE A 29 6.48 2.29 9.08
CA ILE A 29 6.18 2.73 7.72
C ILE A 29 4.74 2.39 7.42
N SER A 30 3.99 3.37 6.96
CA SER A 30 2.63 3.12 6.51
C SER A 30 2.43 3.77 5.16
N VAL A 31 1.61 3.14 4.32
CA VAL A 31 1.40 3.56 2.96
C VAL A 31 -0.09 3.52 2.66
N GLY A 32 -0.57 4.53 1.97
CA GLY A 32 -1.96 4.55 1.50
C GLY A 32 -1.97 4.39 -0.01
N ILE A 33 -2.86 3.56 -0.51
CA ILE A 33 -2.98 3.31 -1.94
C ILE A 33 -4.40 3.58 -2.36
N TYR A 34 -4.57 4.29 -3.48
CA TYR A 34 -5.88 4.56 -4.04
C TYR A 34 -5.97 3.98 -5.44
N ILE A 35 -7.04 3.22 -5.68
CA ILE A 35 -7.30 2.65 -6.99
C ILE A 35 -8.63 3.20 -7.48
N THR A 36 -8.63 3.73 -8.68
CA THR A 36 -9.83 4.32 -9.28
C THR A 36 -10.92 3.26 -9.45
N LYS A 37 -12.14 3.62 -9.11
CA LYS A 37 -13.28 2.74 -9.26
C LYS A 37 -13.55 2.45 -10.73
N GLY A 38 -14.20 1.32 -10.97
CA GLY A 38 -14.49 0.90 -12.33
C GLY A 38 -13.57 -0.19 -12.81
N THR A 39 -12.56 -0.53 -12.02
CA THR A 39 -11.60 -1.58 -12.35
C THR A 39 -11.75 -2.70 -11.33
N ALA A 40 -11.58 -3.93 -11.77
CA ALA A 40 -11.58 -5.05 -10.83
C ALA A 40 -10.45 -4.83 -9.82
N ILE A 41 -10.75 -4.96 -8.54
CA ILE A 41 -9.77 -4.68 -7.50
C ILE A 41 -9.38 -5.98 -6.79
N PRO A 42 -8.11 -6.11 -6.43
CA PRO A 42 -7.67 -7.25 -5.63
C PRO A 42 -8.05 -7.04 -4.17
N LYS A 43 -8.11 -8.14 -3.44
CA LYS A 43 -8.35 -8.04 -1.99
C LYS A 43 -7.12 -7.54 -1.28
N GLU A 44 -5.95 -7.83 -1.83
CA GLU A 44 -4.68 -7.43 -1.23
C GLU A 44 -3.74 -6.99 -2.33
N ILE A 45 -2.85 -6.07 -1.97
CA ILE A 45 -1.84 -5.56 -2.88
C ILE A 45 -0.49 -5.69 -2.18
N THR A 46 0.48 -6.26 -2.87
CA THR A 46 1.84 -6.33 -2.32
C THR A 46 2.60 -5.10 -2.79
N VAL A 47 3.16 -4.38 -1.83
CA VAL A 47 3.93 -3.18 -2.11
C VAL A 47 5.38 -3.44 -1.73
N LYS A 48 6.29 -3.07 -2.61
CA LYS A 48 7.70 -3.19 -2.33
C LYS A 48 8.27 -1.79 -2.20
N LEU A 49 8.81 -1.49 -1.04
CA LEU A 49 9.45 -0.22 -0.78
C LEU A 49 10.95 -0.40 -0.89
N ILE A 50 11.56 0.37 -1.77
CA ILE A 50 13.00 0.30 -1.97
C ILE A 50 13.59 1.62 -1.51
N THR A 51 14.53 1.55 -0.58
CA THR A 51 15.22 2.73 -0.07
C THR A 51 16.64 2.74 -0.63
N THR A 52 17.00 3.81 -1.27
CA THR A 52 18.35 3.97 -1.82
C THR A 52 18.97 5.22 -1.22
N GLY A 53 20.28 5.27 -1.21
CA GLY A 53 20.98 6.47 -0.80
C GLY A 53 21.22 6.63 0.67
N GLY A 54 20.70 5.80 1.49
CA GLY A 54 21.04 5.74 2.90
C GLY A 54 20.90 7.03 3.67
N LYS A 55 20.01 7.85 3.28
CA LYS A 55 19.87 9.12 3.98
C LYS A 55 18.48 9.54 4.03
#